data_adb8c698c55fa07192ee2f6983902441
#
_entry.id   adb8c698c55fa07192ee2f6983902441
#
_cell.length_a   1.000
_cell.length_b   1.000
_cell.length_c   1.000
_cell.angle_alpha   90.00
_cell.angle_beta   90.00
_cell.angle_gamma   90.00
#
_symmetry.space_group_name_H-M   'P 1'
#
loop_
_entity.id
_entity.type
_entity.pdbx_description
1 polymer ?
#
loop_
_entity_poly.entity_id
_entity_poly.type
_entity_poly.pdbx_seq_one_letter_code
_entity_poly.pdbx_strand_id
1 'polypeptide(L)'
;MEVSIYVDGAGGEKSGYGFFVKETGESFYENKSGLTNNQAEYHAIIAVLKKFQGSLDKITIFSDSKNTVNQLNHEFAINNEQLRILAQESWSLIPKIPELKIIWIPRKENLAGKMLGS
;
A
#
# COMPACT_ATOMS: atom_id res chain seq x y z
N MET A 1 -11.57 5.98 15.79
CA MET A 1 -11.59 4.53 15.48
C MET A 1 -10.25 4.13 14.90
N GLU A 2 -9.76 2.95 15.22
CA GLU A 2 -8.52 2.44 14.63
C GLU A 2 -8.87 1.52 13.47
N VAL A 3 -8.22 1.72 12.33
CA VAL A 3 -8.47 0.97 11.12
C VAL A 3 -7.15 0.36 10.66
N SER A 4 -7.15 -0.96 10.46
CA SER A 4 -5.97 -1.70 10.00
C SER A 4 -6.20 -2.13 8.56
N ILE A 5 -5.37 -1.62 7.65
CA ILE A 5 -5.50 -1.88 6.23
C ILE A 5 -4.24 -2.59 5.73
N TYR A 6 -4.43 -3.78 5.18
CA TYR A 6 -3.35 -4.58 4.63
C TYR A 6 -3.31 -4.38 3.13
N VAL A 7 -2.13 -4.17 2.58
CA VAL A 7 -1.95 -3.97 1.13
C VAL A 7 -1.06 -5.07 0.55
N ASP A 8 -1.27 -5.38 -0.72
CA ASP A 8 -0.43 -6.32 -1.44
C ASP A 8 -0.44 -6.00 -2.92
N GLY A 9 0.66 -6.29 -3.59
CA GLY A 9 0.81 -6.07 -5.01
C GLY A 9 1.75 -7.10 -5.61
N ALA A 10 1.46 -7.52 -6.83
CA ALA A 10 2.28 -8.47 -7.56
C ALA A 10 2.51 -7.96 -8.97
N GLY A 11 3.78 -8.02 -9.41
CA GLY A 11 4.15 -7.62 -10.76
C GLY A 11 4.15 -8.78 -11.73
N GLY A 12 4.53 -8.50 -12.98
CA GLY A 12 4.63 -9.50 -14.03
C GLY A 12 3.51 -9.37 -15.05
N GLU A 13 3.29 -10.43 -15.82
CA GLU A 13 2.29 -10.43 -16.87
C GLU A 13 0.87 -10.17 -16.35
N LYS A 14 0.59 -10.73 -15.17
CA LYS A 14 -0.72 -10.58 -14.54
C LYS A 14 -0.57 -9.75 -13.27
N SER A 15 -0.02 -8.55 -13.44
CA SER A 15 0.18 -7.68 -12.29
C SER A 15 -1.15 -7.12 -11.79
N GLY A 16 -1.17 -6.86 -10.49
CA GLY A 16 -2.35 -6.30 -9.85
C GLY A 16 -2.03 -5.91 -8.41
N TYR A 17 -2.98 -5.27 -7.78
CA TYR A 17 -2.80 -4.77 -6.43
C TYR A 17 -4.14 -4.64 -5.71
N GLY A 18 -4.10 -4.65 -4.39
CA GLY A 18 -5.32 -4.53 -3.62
C GLY A 18 -5.07 -4.29 -2.14
N PHE A 19 -6.17 -4.18 -1.42
CA PHE A 19 -6.11 -4.01 0.02
C PHE A 19 -7.26 -4.73 0.72
N PHE A 20 -7.09 -4.94 2.01
CA PHE A 20 -8.10 -5.56 2.88
C PHE A 20 -8.21 -4.76 4.18
N VAL A 21 -9.42 -4.34 4.51
CA VAL A 21 -9.71 -3.60 5.74
C VAL A 21 -10.17 -4.60 6.81
N LYS A 22 -9.33 -4.80 7.83
CA LYS A 22 -9.58 -5.84 8.83
C LYS A 22 -10.89 -5.63 9.59
N GLU A 23 -11.16 -4.41 10.01
CA GLU A 23 -12.32 -4.11 10.87
C GLU A 23 -13.66 -4.24 10.19
N THR A 24 -13.72 -4.04 8.88
CA THR A 24 -14.96 -4.07 8.12
C THR A 24 -15.07 -5.30 7.22
N GLY A 25 -13.97 -5.96 6.93
CA GLY A 25 -13.93 -7.04 5.95
C GLY A 25 -13.94 -6.56 4.49
N GLU A 26 -13.93 -5.26 4.27
CA GLU A 26 -13.91 -4.70 2.92
C GLU A 26 -12.60 -5.07 2.22
N SER A 27 -12.70 -5.44 0.94
CA SER A 27 -11.53 -5.73 0.13
C SER A 27 -11.65 -5.08 -1.23
N PHE A 28 -10.50 -4.84 -1.85
CA PHE A 28 -10.39 -4.24 -3.17
C PHE A 28 -9.25 -4.90 -3.92
N TYR A 29 -9.45 -5.17 -5.19
CA TYR A 29 -8.40 -5.69 -6.05
C TYR A 29 -8.58 -5.16 -7.46
N GLU A 30 -7.48 -4.75 -8.08
CA GLU A 30 -7.48 -4.29 -9.46
C GLU A 30 -6.33 -4.93 -10.23
N ASN A 31 -6.63 -5.44 -11.43
CA ASN A 31 -5.62 -5.92 -12.35
C ASN A 31 -5.11 -4.74 -13.17
N LYS A 32 -3.80 -4.62 -13.27
CA LYS A 32 -3.16 -3.59 -14.08
C LYS A 32 -1.87 -4.19 -14.65
N SER A 33 -1.85 -4.47 -15.93
CA SER A 33 -0.71 -5.13 -16.57
C SER A 33 0.50 -4.22 -16.64
N GLY A 34 1.68 -4.83 -16.71
CA GLY A 34 2.92 -4.10 -16.93
C GLY A 34 3.58 -3.50 -15.71
N LEU A 35 3.12 -3.83 -14.51
CA LEU A 35 3.73 -3.32 -13.28
C LEU A 35 4.84 -4.24 -12.79
N THR A 36 5.89 -3.67 -12.21
CA THR A 36 6.84 -4.43 -11.40
C THR A 36 6.23 -4.70 -10.03
N ASN A 37 6.86 -5.61 -9.27
CA ASN A 37 6.40 -5.88 -7.90
C ASN A 37 6.39 -4.59 -7.06
N ASN A 38 7.45 -3.78 -7.13
CA ASN A 38 7.54 -2.56 -6.37
C ASN A 38 6.49 -1.52 -6.80
N GLN A 39 6.24 -1.41 -8.11
CA GLN A 39 5.19 -0.51 -8.61
C GLN A 39 3.82 -0.94 -8.11
N ALA A 40 3.52 -2.24 -8.14
CA ALA A 40 2.24 -2.76 -7.68
C ALA A 40 2.02 -2.48 -6.19
N GLU A 41 3.07 -2.60 -5.39
CA GLU A 41 2.99 -2.28 -3.95
C GLU A 41 2.65 -0.80 -3.73
N TYR A 42 3.28 0.11 -4.47
CA TYR A 42 2.96 1.53 -4.40
C TYR A 42 1.51 1.80 -4.80
N HIS A 43 1.05 1.16 -5.87
CA HIS A 43 -0.34 1.35 -6.32
C HIS A 43 -1.35 0.90 -5.27
N ALA A 44 -1.06 -0.19 -4.55
CA ALA A 44 -1.93 -0.66 -3.48
C ALA A 44 -2.04 0.39 -2.37
N ILE A 45 -0.91 0.98 -1.98
CA ILE A 45 -0.89 2.01 -0.94
C ILE A 45 -1.63 3.25 -1.43
N ILE A 46 -1.39 3.69 -2.67
CA ILE A 46 -2.07 4.85 -3.24
C ILE A 46 -3.58 4.64 -3.28
N ALA A 47 -4.04 3.41 -3.60
CA ALA A 47 -5.47 3.11 -3.60
C ALA A 47 -6.09 3.33 -2.22
N VAL A 48 -5.40 2.92 -1.15
CA VAL A 48 -5.85 3.16 0.22
C VAL A 48 -5.88 4.65 0.51
N LEU A 49 -4.81 5.38 0.17
CA LEU A 49 -4.72 6.80 0.46
C LEU A 49 -5.83 7.59 -0.22
N LYS A 50 -6.15 7.24 -1.47
CA LYS A 50 -7.24 7.90 -2.20
C LYS A 50 -8.61 7.60 -1.60
N LYS A 51 -8.84 6.34 -1.21
CA LYS A 51 -10.12 5.94 -0.65
C LYS A 51 -10.39 6.60 0.70
N PHE A 52 -9.37 6.72 1.52
CA PHE A 52 -9.52 7.18 2.90
C PHE A 52 -9.09 8.63 3.12
N GLN A 53 -8.81 9.38 2.03
CA GLN A 53 -8.42 10.78 2.19
C GLN A 53 -9.53 11.57 2.89
N GLY A 54 -9.13 12.39 3.83
CA GLY A 54 -10.06 13.16 4.66
C GLY A 54 -10.57 12.42 5.89
N SER A 55 -10.25 11.14 6.04
CA SER A 55 -10.66 10.37 7.21
C SER A 55 -9.96 10.87 8.47
N LEU A 56 -10.68 10.93 9.58
CA LEU A 56 -10.14 11.28 10.89
C LEU A 56 -9.82 10.05 11.73
N ASP A 57 -10.01 8.86 11.18
CA ASP A 57 -9.66 7.62 11.86
C ASP A 57 -8.15 7.46 11.97
N LYS A 58 -7.72 6.67 12.96
CA LYS A 58 -6.32 6.26 13.07
C LYS A 58 -6.10 5.10 12.12
N ILE A 59 -5.43 5.37 11.01
CA ILE A 59 -5.24 4.37 9.95
C ILE A 59 -3.80 3.87 9.99
N THR A 60 -3.64 2.54 10.02
CA THR A 60 -2.35 1.89 9.86
C THR A 60 -2.39 1.06 8.60
N ILE A 61 -1.47 1.33 7.68
CA ILE A 61 -1.28 0.53 6.47
C ILE A 61 -0.16 -0.47 6.73
N PHE A 62 -0.46 -1.76 6.57
CA PHE A 62 0.51 -2.84 6.72
C PHE A 62 0.91 -3.37 5.35
N SER A 63 2.20 -3.45 5.09
CA SER A 63 2.74 -3.98 3.85
C SER A 63 3.90 -4.93 4.14
N ASP A 64 4.04 -5.99 3.36
CA ASP A 64 5.19 -6.87 3.46
C ASP A 64 6.32 -6.46 2.52
N SER A 65 6.18 -5.35 1.80
CA SER A 65 7.24 -4.80 0.97
C SER A 65 8.13 -3.88 1.79
N LYS A 66 9.27 -4.41 2.24
CA LYS A 66 10.21 -3.65 3.06
C LYS A 66 10.72 -2.41 2.34
N ASN A 67 11.01 -2.54 1.04
CA ASN A 67 11.48 -1.41 0.24
C ASN A 67 10.47 -0.28 0.21
N THR A 68 9.21 -0.60 -0.12
CA THR A 68 8.16 0.40 -0.24
C THR A 68 7.92 1.12 1.09
N VAL A 69 7.79 0.36 2.17
CA VAL A 69 7.55 0.94 3.50
C VAL A 69 8.70 1.87 3.90
N ASN A 70 9.94 1.40 3.75
CA ASN A 70 11.09 2.20 4.17
C ASN A 70 11.33 3.40 3.25
N GLN A 71 11.00 3.29 1.96
CA GLN A 71 11.08 4.42 1.05
C GLN A 71 10.07 5.50 1.44
N LEU A 72 8.82 5.12 1.72
CA LEU A 72 7.79 6.08 2.10
C LEU A 72 8.03 6.69 3.48
N ASN A 73 8.69 5.96 4.37
CA ASN A 73 9.06 6.47 5.70
C ASN A 73 10.41 7.19 5.70
N HIS A 74 10.99 7.45 4.51
CA HIS A 74 12.24 8.19 4.32
C HIS A 74 13.48 7.49 4.92
N GLU A 75 13.41 6.16 5.08
CA GLU A 75 14.54 5.37 5.59
C GLU A 75 15.43 4.85 4.46
N PHE A 76 14.86 4.63 3.27
CA PHE A 76 15.59 4.14 2.10
C PHE A 76 15.52 5.15 0.97
N ALA A 77 16.62 5.28 0.22
CA ALA A 77 16.65 6.10 -0.98
C ALA A 77 15.84 5.46 -2.09
N ILE A 78 15.33 6.29 -3.00
CA ILE A 78 14.58 5.84 -4.17
C ILE A 78 15.40 6.17 -5.40
N ASN A 79 16.01 5.14 -6.01
CA ASN A 79 16.90 5.31 -7.15
C ASN A 79 16.24 5.05 -8.51
N ASN A 80 14.96 4.71 -8.49
CA ASN A 80 14.17 4.44 -9.70
C ASN A 80 13.22 5.60 -9.95
N GLU A 81 13.26 6.15 -11.16
CA GLU A 81 12.45 7.33 -11.54
C GLU A 81 10.96 7.05 -11.40
N GLN A 82 10.50 5.90 -11.87
CA GLN A 82 9.08 5.57 -11.82
C GLN A 82 8.59 5.38 -10.39
N LEU A 83 9.40 4.77 -9.53
CA LEU A 83 9.05 4.63 -8.12
C LEU A 83 9.06 5.98 -7.42
N ARG A 84 9.97 6.88 -7.83
CA ARG A 84 10.03 8.22 -7.25
C ARG A 84 8.74 8.99 -7.53
N ILE A 85 8.19 8.86 -8.75
CA ILE A 85 6.93 9.49 -9.11
C ILE A 85 5.79 8.96 -8.22
N LEU A 86 5.74 7.63 -8.03
CA LEU A 86 4.71 7.01 -7.19
C LEU A 86 4.86 7.41 -5.72
N ALA A 87 6.09 7.52 -5.25
CA ALA A 87 6.36 7.99 -3.89
C ALA A 87 5.90 9.44 -3.70
N GLN A 88 6.16 10.31 -4.68
CA GLN A 88 5.72 11.69 -4.64
C GLN A 88 4.19 11.80 -4.59
N GLU A 89 3.50 10.98 -5.37
CA GLU A 89 2.04 10.92 -5.31
C GLU A 89 1.57 10.48 -3.93
N SER A 90 2.20 9.46 -3.37
CA SER A 90 1.87 8.98 -2.02
C SER A 90 2.07 10.08 -0.98
N TRP A 91 3.21 10.76 -1.03
CA TRP A 91 3.52 11.83 -0.08
C TRP A 91 2.57 13.02 -0.20
N SER A 92 1.99 13.25 -1.39
CA SER A 92 1.00 14.32 -1.55
C SER A 92 -0.34 13.94 -0.91
N LEU A 93 -0.63 12.66 -0.78
CA LEU A 93 -1.88 12.16 -0.23
C LEU A 93 -1.80 11.87 1.28
N ILE A 94 -0.63 11.48 1.78
CA ILE A 94 -0.46 11.13 3.19
C ILE A 94 -0.96 12.21 4.16
N PRO A 95 -0.65 13.51 3.96
CA PRO A 95 -1.13 14.55 4.89
C PRO A 95 -2.64 14.71 4.92
N LYS A 96 -3.35 14.15 3.94
CA LYS A 96 -4.82 14.22 3.90
C LYS A 96 -5.48 13.26 4.88
N ILE A 97 -4.69 12.39 5.51
CA ILE A 97 -5.13 11.50 6.57
C ILE A 97 -4.30 11.85 7.81
N PRO A 98 -4.84 12.64 8.75
CA PRO A 98 -4.04 13.19 9.86
C PRO A 98 -3.33 12.17 10.73
N GLU A 99 -3.95 11.02 10.97
CA GLU A 99 -3.34 9.97 11.80
C GLU A 99 -3.11 8.71 10.97
N LEU A 100 -2.04 8.73 10.17
CA LEU A 100 -1.67 7.63 9.30
C LEU A 100 -0.29 7.10 9.64
N LYS A 101 -0.17 5.77 9.67
CA LYS A 101 1.12 5.08 9.80
C LYS A 101 1.23 4.04 8.69
N ILE A 102 2.44 3.84 8.20
CA ILE A 102 2.76 2.78 7.23
C ILE A 102 3.82 1.90 7.88
N ILE A 103 3.49 0.62 8.08
CA ILE A 103 4.31 -0.32 8.86
C ILE A 103 4.59 -1.58 8.05
N TRP A 104 5.84 -2.05 8.11
CA TRP A 104 6.22 -3.31 7.51
C TRP A 104 5.85 -4.48 8.42
N ILE A 105 5.33 -5.55 7.79
CA ILE A 105 5.06 -6.81 8.48
C ILE A 105 5.61 -7.97 7.64
N PRO A 106 5.90 -9.12 8.26
CA PRO A 106 6.27 -10.31 7.49
C PRO A 106 5.14 -10.76 6.57
N ARG A 107 5.51 -11.36 5.43
CA ARG A 107 4.53 -11.82 4.44
C ARG A 107 3.46 -12.75 5.02
N LYS A 108 3.85 -13.64 5.92
CA LYS A 108 2.92 -14.58 6.54
C LYS A 108 1.82 -13.91 7.37
N GLU A 109 2.03 -12.66 7.76
CA GLU A 109 1.05 -11.90 8.55
C GLU A 109 0.19 -10.99 7.69
N ASN A 110 0.45 -10.92 6.39
CA ASN A 110 -0.28 -10.01 5.49
C ASN A 110 -1.62 -10.63 5.09
N LEU A 111 -2.70 -10.10 5.66
CA LEU A 111 -4.05 -10.59 5.38
C LEU A 111 -4.47 -10.35 3.94
N ALA A 112 -3.99 -9.27 3.31
CA ALA A 112 -4.29 -8.99 1.90
C ALA A 112 -3.68 -10.07 1.00
N GLY A 113 -2.43 -10.48 1.28
CA GLY A 113 -1.79 -11.55 0.53
C GLY A 113 -2.58 -12.84 0.58
N LYS A 114 -3.08 -13.21 1.76
CA LYS A 114 -3.88 -14.42 1.94
C LYS A 114 -5.19 -14.34 1.16
N MET A 115 -5.84 -13.19 1.16
CA MET A 115 -7.10 -13.00 0.43
C MET A 115 -6.90 -12.97 -1.08
N LEU A 116 -5.82 -12.38 -1.55
CA LEU A 116 -5.55 -12.22 -2.98
C LEU A 116 -4.82 -13.41 -3.58
N GLY A 117 -4.59 -14.46 -2.80
CA GLY A 117 -3.99 -15.70 -3.28
C GLY A 117 -2.49 -15.66 -3.51
N SER A 118 -1.81 -14.73 -2.89
CA SER A 118 -0.35 -14.61 -3.01
C SER A 118 0.40 -15.29 -1.88
#